data_cf678749bf6531f64d74c8001e1145e0
#
_entry.id   cf678749bf6531f64d74c8001e1145e0
#
_cell.length_a   1.000
_cell.length_b   1.000
_cell.length_c   1.000
_cell.angle_alpha   90.00
_cell.angle_beta   90.00
_cell.angle_gamma   90.00
#
_symmetry.space_group_name_H-M   'P 1'
#
loop_
_entity.id
_entity.type
_entity.pdbx_description
1 polymer ?
#
loop_
_entity_poly.entity_id
_entity_poly.type
_entity_poly.pdbx_seq_one_letter_code
_entity_poly.pdbx_strand_id
1 'polypeptide(L)'
;MKKSAILGILISIFLLFSCQDGDMLENQKENSVKPAEVATLSPAKPAKTEEKEDLTMQSVYEFIKECKTYYLATVEADGQPRVRPFGTIDIFNGKLYIQTGKKKNVSRQLAANPKAELCCFDGKKWLRLSGELVNDDSVEAKKHMLDNYPNLRGMYNENDDNTQVLYFKNATAVFTSFGGGEPKTVKF
;
A
#
# COMPACT_ATOMS: atom_id res chain seq x y z
N MET A 1 16.93 -35.65 -45.61
CA MET A 1 16.46 -34.95 -46.86
C MET A 1 15.18 -34.23 -46.56
N LYS A 2 15.11 -33.03 -47.01
CA LYS A 2 14.05 -31.99 -47.08
C LYS A 2 14.05 -30.94 -45.99
N LYS A 3 14.71 -29.84 -46.36
CA LYS A 3 14.58 -28.49 -45.83
C LYS A 3 13.23 -27.91 -46.26
N SER A 4 12.58 -27.12 -45.39
CA SER A 4 11.67 -26.13 -45.85
C SER A 4 11.75 -24.91 -44.92
N ALA A 5 12.30 -23.86 -45.49
CA ALA A 5 12.29 -22.50 -44.97
C ALA A 5 10.94 -21.85 -45.37
N ILE A 6 10.31 -21.14 -44.47
CA ILE A 6 9.30 -20.14 -44.82
C ILE A 6 9.72 -18.81 -44.22
N LEU A 7 9.96 -17.94 -45.14
CA LEU A 7 10.35 -16.55 -45.12
C LEU A 7 9.12 -15.66 -44.89
N GLY A 8 9.31 -14.62 -44.09
CA GLY A 8 8.77 -13.30 -44.39
C GLY A 8 7.42 -12.96 -43.77
N ILE A 9 7.31 -11.88 -43.09
CA ILE A 9 7.02 -10.53 -43.60
C ILE A 9 6.91 -9.59 -42.41
N LEU A 10 7.85 -8.67 -42.33
CA LEU A 10 7.71 -7.42 -41.57
C LEU A 10 6.68 -6.54 -42.26
N ILE A 11 5.68 -6.08 -41.50
CA ILE A 11 4.91 -4.90 -41.92
C ILE A 11 5.07 -3.83 -40.85
N SER A 12 5.93 -2.86 -41.18
CA SER A 12 6.10 -1.60 -40.50
C SER A 12 5.00 -0.66 -40.93
N ILE A 13 4.13 -0.22 -40.06
CA ILE A 13 3.19 0.88 -40.36
C ILE A 13 3.64 2.09 -39.56
N PHE A 14 4.31 2.99 -40.30
CA PHE A 14 4.57 4.36 -39.90
C PHE A 14 3.30 5.18 -40.19
N LEU A 15 2.68 5.72 -39.18
CA LEU A 15 1.67 6.79 -39.34
C LEU A 15 2.32 8.11 -38.93
N LEU A 16 2.68 8.87 -39.98
CA LEU A 16 3.03 10.28 -39.87
C LEU A 16 1.74 11.08 -39.66
N PHE A 17 1.67 11.83 -38.61
CA PHE A 17 0.70 12.90 -38.44
C PHE A 17 1.39 14.22 -38.77
N SER A 18 0.93 14.80 -39.92
CA SER A 18 1.35 16.08 -40.45
C SER A 18 0.68 17.21 -39.68
N CYS A 19 1.50 18.17 -39.24
CA CYS A 19 1.05 19.53 -38.91
C CYS A 19 0.50 20.23 -40.14
N GLN A 20 -0.61 20.93 -39.98
CA GLN A 20 -1.05 21.95 -40.91
C GLN A 20 -1.28 23.26 -40.15
N ASP A 21 -0.42 24.20 -40.49
CA ASP A 21 -0.55 25.61 -40.17
C ASP A 21 -1.68 26.22 -41.00
N GLY A 22 -2.43 27.10 -40.44
CA GLY A 22 -3.46 27.86 -41.10
C GLY A 22 -3.60 29.26 -40.51
N ASP A 23 -3.11 30.22 -41.27
CA ASP A 23 -2.99 31.63 -40.98
C ASP A 23 -4.28 32.40 -40.71
N MET A 24 -4.10 33.43 -39.88
CA MET A 24 -4.62 34.82 -39.89
C MET A 24 -6.03 35.13 -40.43
N LEU A 25 -6.77 35.87 -39.61
CA LEU A 25 -7.33 37.16 -40.02
C LEU A 25 -7.72 38.01 -38.79
N GLU A 26 -7.07 39.14 -38.74
CA GLU A 26 -7.27 40.35 -37.95
C GLU A 26 -8.68 40.92 -38.14
N ASN A 27 -9.38 41.30 -37.08
CA ASN A 27 -10.42 42.30 -37.17
C ASN A 27 -10.51 43.11 -35.89
N GLN A 28 -9.98 44.31 -35.98
CA GLN A 28 -10.15 45.40 -34.99
C GLN A 28 -11.61 45.91 -35.06
N LYS A 29 -12.21 46.09 -33.88
CA LYS A 29 -13.22 47.15 -33.71
C LYS A 29 -13.22 47.67 -32.28
N GLU A 30 -13.18 48.99 -32.27
CA GLU A 30 -13.07 49.95 -31.20
C GLU A 30 -14.13 49.89 -30.08
N ASN A 31 -13.67 50.29 -28.90
CA ASN A 31 -14.26 51.19 -27.91
C ASN A 31 -15.72 51.02 -27.47
N SER A 32 -15.89 50.66 -26.22
CA SER A 32 -16.67 51.49 -25.29
C SER A 32 -16.29 51.22 -23.84
N VAL A 33 -15.80 52.26 -23.18
CA VAL A 33 -15.52 52.34 -21.75
C VAL A 33 -16.80 52.27 -20.98
N LYS A 34 -16.96 51.34 -20.04
CA LYS A 34 -18.00 51.33 -19.01
C LYS A 34 -17.35 51.25 -17.62
N PRO A 35 -17.89 51.93 -16.60
CA PRO A 35 -17.21 52.17 -15.34
C PRO A 35 -17.04 50.90 -14.50
N ALA A 36 -15.97 50.89 -13.73
CA ALA A 36 -15.56 49.82 -12.80
C ALA A 36 -16.67 49.52 -11.78
N GLU A 37 -17.13 48.28 -11.80
CA GLU A 37 -17.91 47.68 -10.72
C GLU A 37 -16.93 47.17 -9.66
N VAL A 38 -17.10 47.68 -8.44
CA VAL A 38 -16.31 47.31 -7.27
C VAL A 38 -16.58 45.83 -6.97
N ALA A 39 -15.66 44.94 -7.33
CA ALA A 39 -15.70 43.56 -6.92
C ALA A 39 -15.48 43.46 -5.41
N THR A 40 -16.53 43.22 -4.67
CA THR A 40 -16.48 42.81 -3.26
C THR A 40 -15.69 41.51 -3.16
N LEU A 41 -14.53 41.62 -2.50
CA LEU A 41 -13.70 40.46 -2.13
C LEU A 41 -14.52 39.55 -1.20
N SER A 42 -14.91 38.41 -1.74
CA SER A 42 -15.43 37.29 -0.94
C SER A 42 -14.35 36.84 0.05
N PRO A 43 -14.69 36.62 1.33
CA PRO A 43 -13.69 36.21 2.32
C PRO A 43 -13.08 34.87 1.92
N ALA A 44 -11.76 34.84 1.83
CA ALA A 44 -11.00 33.62 1.60
C ALA A 44 -11.41 32.56 2.63
N LYS A 45 -11.79 31.38 2.14
CA LYS A 45 -12.05 30.19 2.95
C LYS A 45 -10.82 29.96 3.85
N PRO A 46 -10.96 29.80 5.16
CA PRO A 46 -9.83 29.60 6.04
C PRO A 46 -9.07 28.37 5.60
N ALA A 47 -7.77 28.52 5.41
CA ALA A 47 -6.84 27.40 5.19
C ALA A 47 -7.04 26.42 6.36
N LYS A 48 -7.37 25.16 6.06
CA LYS A 48 -7.37 24.09 7.05
C LYS A 48 -5.96 24.06 7.65
N THR A 49 -5.85 24.49 8.89
CA THR A 49 -4.69 24.22 9.74
C THR A 49 -4.53 22.69 9.72
N GLU A 50 -3.44 22.19 9.16
CA GLU A 50 -3.08 20.79 9.28
C GLU A 50 -2.77 20.57 10.77
N GLU A 51 -3.76 20.05 11.50
CA GLU A 51 -3.51 19.50 12.83
C GLU A 51 -2.44 18.44 12.66
N LYS A 52 -1.37 18.56 13.41
CA LYS A 52 -0.26 17.60 13.43
C LYS A 52 -0.82 16.31 14.03
N GLU A 53 -1.37 15.46 13.16
CA GLU A 53 -1.90 14.15 13.52
C GLU A 53 -0.77 13.35 14.15
N ASP A 54 -0.88 13.13 15.46
CA ASP A 54 0.13 12.35 16.21
C ASP A 54 -0.06 10.87 15.84
N LEU A 55 0.69 10.42 14.84
CA LEU A 55 0.60 9.08 14.30
C LEU A 55 1.14 8.07 15.30
N THR A 56 0.34 7.06 15.60
CA THR A 56 0.61 6.00 16.58
C THR A 56 0.52 4.62 15.92
N MET A 57 0.84 3.56 16.66
CA MET A 57 0.57 2.18 16.24
C MET A 57 -0.90 1.98 15.88
N GLN A 58 -1.83 2.68 16.57
CA GLN A 58 -3.26 2.65 16.26
C GLN A 58 -3.54 3.18 14.85
N SER A 59 -2.94 4.31 14.45
CA SER A 59 -3.08 4.87 13.09
C SER A 59 -2.53 3.91 12.03
N VAL A 60 -1.45 3.19 12.32
CA VAL A 60 -0.89 2.14 11.45
C VAL A 60 -1.88 0.99 11.27
N TYR A 61 -2.45 0.51 12.36
CA TYR A 61 -3.46 -0.56 12.36
C TYR A 61 -4.69 -0.16 11.53
N GLU A 62 -5.25 1.02 11.77
CA GLU A 62 -6.44 1.52 11.09
C GLU A 62 -6.21 1.63 9.58
N PHE A 63 -5.08 2.19 9.17
CA PHE A 63 -4.73 2.31 7.75
C PHE A 63 -4.64 0.94 7.07
N ILE A 64 -3.99 -0.05 7.71
CA ILE A 64 -3.88 -1.40 7.16
C ILE A 64 -5.24 -2.09 7.08
N LYS A 65 -6.10 -1.91 8.10
CA LYS A 65 -7.49 -2.43 8.12
C LYS A 65 -8.32 -1.86 6.96
N GLU A 66 -8.18 -0.59 6.69
CA GLU A 66 -8.88 0.10 5.60
C GLU A 66 -8.46 -0.43 4.22
N CYS A 67 -7.19 -0.72 4.03
CA CYS A 67 -6.66 -1.37 2.82
C CYS A 67 -7.21 -2.79 2.61
N LYS A 68 -7.70 -3.48 3.66
CA LYS A 68 -8.22 -4.87 3.67
C LYS A 68 -7.17 -5.91 3.31
N THR A 69 -6.36 -5.66 2.31
CA THR A 69 -5.27 -6.54 1.85
C THR A 69 -3.97 -5.78 1.89
N TYR A 70 -2.96 -6.38 2.46
CA TYR A 70 -1.58 -5.91 2.41
C TYR A 70 -0.66 -7.01 1.87
N TYR A 71 0.50 -6.62 1.40
CA TYR A 71 1.50 -7.55 0.85
C TYR A 71 2.67 -7.65 1.82
N LEU A 72 2.91 -8.87 2.30
CA LEU A 72 4.02 -9.17 3.21
C LEU A 72 5.21 -9.70 2.43
N ALA A 73 6.35 -9.03 2.55
CA ALA A 73 7.64 -9.44 2.02
C ALA A 73 8.47 -10.15 3.11
N THR A 74 9.08 -11.27 2.73
CA THR A 74 10.05 -12.05 3.50
C THR A 74 11.18 -12.49 2.58
N VAL A 75 12.23 -13.11 3.11
CA VAL A 75 13.41 -13.52 2.34
C VAL A 75 13.63 -15.01 2.52
N GLU A 76 13.90 -15.72 1.42
CA GLU A 76 14.37 -17.12 1.43
C GLU A 76 15.82 -17.21 1.92
N ALA A 77 16.27 -18.42 2.24
CA ALA A 77 17.64 -18.66 2.70
C ALA A 77 18.72 -18.27 1.67
N ASP A 78 18.39 -18.32 0.38
CA ASP A 78 19.26 -17.92 -0.74
C ASP A 78 19.23 -16.39 -1.01
N GLY A 79 18.47 -15.62 -0.21
CA GLY A 79 18.30 -14.18 -0.37
C GLY A 79 17.17 -13.77 -1.31
N GLN A 80 16.45 -14.71 -1.94
CA GLN A 80 15.34 -14.39 -2.83
C GLN A 80 14.17 -13.79 -2.06
N PRO A 81 13.72 -12.54 -2.37
CA PRO A 81 12.52 -11.95 -1.79
C PRO A 81 11.26 -12.71 -2.21
N ARG A 82 10.33 -12.85 -1.27
CA ARG A 82 9.01 -13.45 -1.48
C ARG A 82 7.92 -12.51 -0.99
N VAL A 83 6.92 -12.28 -1.82
CA VAL A 83 5.77 -11.41 -1.50
C VAL A 83 4.47 -12.20 -1.65
N ARG A 84 3.53 -12.00 -0.74
CA ARG A 84 2.20 -12.61 -0.81
C ARG A 84 1.16 -11.72 -0.12
N PRO A 85 -0.13 -11.82 -0.53
CA PRO A 85 -1.21 -11.11 0.14
C PRO A 85 -1.50 -11.67 1.54
N PHE A 86 -1.84 -10.77 2.45
CA PHE A 86 -2.34 -11.01 3.79
C PHE A 86 -3.58 -10.15 4.04
N GLY A 87 -4.44 -10.58 4.96
CA GLY A 87 -5.67 -9.84 5.30
C GLY A 87 -5.96 -9.80 6.80
N THR A 88 -5.08 -10.38 7.63
CA THR A 88 -5.29 -10.40 9.09
C THR A 88 -4.33 -9.45 9.77
N ILE A 89 -4.85 -8.52 10.56
CA ILE A 89 -4.08 -7.61 11.40
C ILE A 89 -4.94 -7.19 12.59
N ASP A 90 -4.38 -7.19 13.80
CA ASP A 90 -5.06 -6.69 14.96
C ASP A 90 -4.07 -6.24 16.06
N ILE A 91 -4.55 -5.43 16.99
CA ILE A 91 -3.79 -5.05 18.17
C ILE A 91 -4.23 -5.91 19.35
N PHE A 92 -3.27 -6.58 19.98
CA PHE A 92 -3.49 -7.36 21.19
C PHE A 92 -2.34 -7.14 22.16
N ASN A 93 -2.66 -6.91 23.43
CA ASN A 93 -1.68 -6.65 24.51
C ASN A 93 -0.61 -5.60 24.12
N GLY A 94 -1.04 -4.51 23.45
CA GLY A 94 -0.15 -3.42 23.07
C GLY A 94 0.84 -3.76 21.94
N LYS A 95 0.59 -4.82 21.15
CA LYS A 95 1.41 -5.24 20.01
C LYS A 95 0.55 -5.42 18.77
N LEU A 96 1.13 -5.23 17.59
CA LEU A 96 0.47 -5.40 16.30
C LEU A 96 0.70 -6.81 15.77
N TYR A 97 -0.36 -7.59 15.66
CA TYR A 97 -0.34 -9.01 15.27
C TYR A 97 -0.82 -9.26 13.86
N ILE A 98 -0.25 -10.29 13.24
CA ILE A 98 -0.71 -10.93 12.01
C ILE A 98 -0.87 -12.43 12.21
N GLN A 99 -1.65 -13.11 11.33
CA GLN A 99 -1.87 -14.57 11.43
C GLN A 99 -1.48 -15.27 10.13
N THR A 100 -0.90 -16.45 10.28
CA THR A 100 -0.58 -17.38 9.18
C THR A 100 -0.71 -18.83 9.65
N GLY A 101 -0.16 -19.77 8.90
CA GLY A 101 -0.07 -21.19 9.29
C GLY A 101 1.36 -21.67 9.32
N LYS A 102 1.74 -22.45 10.34
CA LYS A 102 3.10 -23.01 10.53
C LYS A 102 3.55 -23.86 9.34
N LYS A 103 2.61 -24.50 8.62
CA LYS A 103 2.89 -25.33 7.44
C LYS A 103 3.19 -24.51 6.16
N LYS A 104 3.01 -23.18 6.18
CA LYS A 104 3.27 -22.31 5.04
C LYS A 104 4.75 -21.95 4.92
N ASN A 105 5.21 -21.71 3.69
CA ASN A 105 6.60 -21.28 3.44
C ASN A 105 6.98 -20.00 4.17
N VAL A 106 6.05 -19.05 4.31
CA VAL A 106 6.28 -17.81 5.03
C VAL A 106 6.67 -18.06 6.50
N SER A 107 6.09 -19.06 7.15
CA SER A 107 6.45 -19.43 8.53
C SER A 107 7.90 -19.91 8.61
N ARG A 108 8.33 -20.77 7.67
CA ARG A 108 9.72 -21.25 7.58
C ARG A 108 10.71 -20.11 7.29
N GLN A 109 10.34 -19.19 6.39
CA GLN A 109 11.15 -18.01 6.06
C GLN A 109 11.35 -17.13 7.29
N LEU A 110 10.28 -16.82 8.02
CA LEU A 110 10.32 -16.01 9.23
C LEU A 110 11.07 -16.67 10.39
N ALA A 111 11.02 -18.00 10.51
CA ALA A 111 11.83 -18.73 11.48
C ALA A 111 13.34 -18.64 11.18
N ALA A 112 13.73 -18.59 9.91
CA ALA A 112 15.11 -18.42 9.50
C ALA A 112 15.58 -16.96 9.53
N ASN A 113 14.70 -16.03 9.17
CA ASN A 113 14.95 -14.59 9.16
C ASN A 113 13.67 -13.83 9.56
N PRO A 114 13.61 -13.30 10.79
CA PRO A 114 12.40 -12.64 11.29
C PRO A 114 12.13 -11.28 10.65
N LYS A 115 13.08 -10.70 9.92
CA LYS A 115 12.92 -9.42 9.25
C LYS A 115 11.88 -9.50 8.13
N ALA A 116 10.91 -8.63 8.17
CA ALA A 116 9.84 -8.56 7.21
C ALA A 116 9.43 -7.11 6.93
N GLU A 117 8.80 -6.91 5.79
CA GLU A 117 8.16 -5.64 5.47
C GLU A 117 6.78 -5.92 4.89
N LEU A 118 5.77 -5.19 5.35
CA LEU A 118 4.48 -5.15 4.68
C LEU A 118 4.28 -3.82 3.96
N CYS A 119 3.50 -3.87 2.88
CA CYS A 119 3.06 -2.69 2.15
C CYS A 119 1.58 -2.78 1.84
N CYS A 120 0.85 -1.69 2.02
CA CYS A 120 -0.53 -1.54 1.57
C CYS A 120 -0.77 -0.15 0.98
N PHE A 121 -1.81 -0.04 0.13
CA PHE A 121 -2.13 1.15 -0.63
C PHE A 121 -3.65 1.36 -0.65
N ASP A 122 -4.10 2.57 -0.32
CA ASP A 122 -5.52 2.95 -0.26
C ASP A 122 -6.06 3.60 -1.56
N GLY A 123 -5.20 3.73 -2.58
CA GLY A 123 -5.50 4.45 -3.83
C GLY A 123 -4.88 5.84 -3.90
N LYS A 124 -4.39 6.39 -2.79
CA LYS A 124 -3.78 7.73 -2.70
C LYS A 124 -2.46 7.73 -1.92
N LYS A 125 -2.42 7.00 -0.82
CA LYS A 125 -1.28 6.88 0.10
C LYS A 125 -0.90 5.42 0.21
N TRP A 126 0.36 5.16 0.54
CA TRP A 126 0.80 3.83 0.93
C TRP A 126 1.52 3.87 2.27
N LEU A 127 1.43 2.75 2.94
CA LEU A 127 2.15 2.48 4.17
C LEU A 127 3.16 1.37 3.91
N ARG A 128 4.38 1.55 4.37
CA ARG A 128 5.38 0.48 4.55
C ARG A 128 5.64 0.31 6.03
N LEU A 129 5.51 -0.92 6.52
CA LEU A 129 5.83 -1.27 7.91
C LEU A 129 6.91 -2.34 7.89
N SER A 130 8.11 -1.99 8.30
CA SER A 130 9.25 -2.89 8.47
C SER A 130 9.47 -3.21 9.95
N GLY A 131 9.96 -4.41 10.24
CA GLY A 131 10.27 -4.86 11.59
C GLY A 131 10.63 -6.33 11.64
N GLU A 132 10.69 -6.87 12.85
CA GLU A 132 10.89 -8.29 13.12
C GLU A 132 9.55 -8.92 13.49
N LEU A 133 9.19 -10.04 12.86
CA LEU A 133 8.00 -10.80 13.20
C LEU A 133 8.37 -11.89 14.20
N VAL A 134 7.87 -11.76 15.43
CA VAL A 134 8.10 -12.66 16.54
C VAL A 134 6.90 -13.58 16.71
N ASN A 135 7.14 -14.89 16.74
CA ASN A 135 6.09 -15.88 16.96
C ASN A 135 5.56 -15.81 18.40
N ASP A 136 4.25 -15.84 18.56
CA ASP A 136 3.56 -15.97 19.83
C ASP A 136 2.67 -17.22 19.79
N ASP A 137 3.08 -18.26 20.46
CA ASP A 137 2.36 -19.55 20.49
C ASP A 137 1.28 -19.63 21.57
N SER A 138 1.01 -18.52 22.29
CA SER A 138 -0.03 -18.51 23.32
C SER A 138 -1.42 -18.78 22.73
N VAL A 139 -2.21 -19.54 23.45
CA VAL A 139 -3.61 -19.85 23.08
C VAL A 139 -4.44 -18.56 23.04
N GLU A 140 -4.16 -17.63 23.95
CA GLU A 140 -4.85 -16.35 24.06
C GLU A 140 -4.67 -15.50 22.80
N ALA A 141 -3.44 -15.36 22.30
CA ALA A 141 -3.15 -14.60 21.09
C ALA A 141 -3.80 -15.24 19.85
N LYS A 142 -3.72 -16.58 19.72
CA LYS A 142 -4.38 -17.32 18.63
C LYS A 142 -5.90 -17.14 18.69
N LYS A 143 -6.49 -17.29 19.89
CA LYS A 143 -7.92 -17.10 20.09
C LYS A 143 -8.35 -15.69 19.75
N HIS A 144 -7.63 -14.66 20.19
CA HIS A 144 -7.90 -13.27 19.89
C HIS A 144 -7.99 -13.04 18.36
N MET A 145 -6.98 -13.49 17.60
CA MET A 145 -6.96 -13.33 16.15
C MET A 145 -8.12 -14.08 15.49
N LEU A 146 -8.44 -15.30 15.93
CA LEU A 146 -9.54 -16.10 15.38
C LEU A 146 -10.93 -15.55 15.73
N ASP A 147 -11.09 -14.88 16.86
CA ASP A 147 -12.34 -14.21 17.24
C ASP A 147 -12.58 -12.98 16.36
N ASN A 148 -11.52 -12.24 16.01
CA ASN A 148 -11.60 -11.09 15.09
C ASN A 148 -11.69 -11.48 13.61
N TYR A 149 -11.32 -12.72 13.27
CA TYR A 149 -11.40 -13.29 11.93
C TYR A 149 -12.10 -14.66 11.92
N PRO A 150 -13.39 -14.73 12.29
CA PRO A 150 -14.10 -15.99 12.51
C PRO A 150 -14.21 -16.88 11.26
N ASN A 151 -14.13 -16.28 10.07
CA ASN A 151 -14.07 -17.00 8.79
C ASN A 151 -12.84 -17.91 8.65
N LEU A 152 -11.80 -17.69 9.45
CA LEU A 152 -10.60 -18.53 9.46
C LEU A 152 -10.73 -19.77 10.33
N ARG A 153 -11.75 -19.87 11.20
CA ARG A 153 -11.99 -21.03 12.09
C ARG A 153 -12.28 -22.32 11.34
N GLY A 154 -12.60 -22.26 10.06
CA GLY A 154 -12.68 -23.45 9.20
C GLY A 154 -11.33 -24.08 8.84
N MET A 155 -10.24 -23.32 8.99
CA MET A 155 -8.87 -23.74 8.63
C MET A 155 -7.90 -23.78 9.81
N TYR A 156 -8.23 -23.07 10.89
CA TYR A 156 -7.36 -22.84 12.05
C TYR A 156 -8.12 -22.96 13.36
N ASN A 157 -7.40 -23.41 14.39
CA ASN A 157 -7.90 -23.51 15.75
C ASN A 157 -6.80 -23.11 16.73
N GLU A 158 -7.17 -22.45 17.82
CA GLU A 158 -6.21 -21.97 18.84
C GLU A 158 -5.39 -23.09 19.50
N ASN A 159 -5.89 -24.34 19.46
CA ASN A 159 -5.24 -25.51 20.05
C ASN A 159 -4.61 -26.45 18.99
N ASP A 160 -4.61 -26.04 17.70
CA ASP A 160 -3.98 -26.82 16.66
C ASP A 160 -2.48 -26.54 16.53
N ASP A 161 -1.75 -27.44 15.83
CA ASP A 161 -0.31 -27.29 15.56
C ASP A 161 0.00 -26.40 14.35
N ASN A 162 -1.03 -25.87 13.68
CA ASN A 162 -0.86 -25.12 12.44
C ASN A 162 -1.10 -23.61 12.59
N THR A 163 -1.98 -23.20 13.48
CA THR A 163 -2.25 -21.79 13.72
C THR A 163 -1.01 -21.08 14.24
N GLN A 164 -0.58 -20.05 13.54
CA GLN A 164 0.55 -19.23 13.92
C GLN A 164 0.14 -17.76 13.96
N VAL A 165 0.43 -17.09 15.06
CA VAL A 165 0.31 -15.65 15.18
C VAL A 165 1.68 -15.06 15.48
N LEU A 166 1.96 -13.90 14.88
CA LEU A 166 3.23 -13.21 15.02
C LEU A 166 2.96 -11.74 15.27
N TYR A 167 3.77 -11.11 16.12
CA TYR A 167 3.68 -9.66 16.33
C TYR A 167 4.93 -8.95 15.81
N PHE A 168 4.74 -7.70 15.38
CA PHE A 168 5.84 -6.81 15.00
C PHE A 168 6.60 -6.32 16.23
N LYS A 169 7.93 -6.42 16.17
CA LYS A 169 8.89 -5.90 17.14
C LYS A 169 9.87 -4.97 16.42
N ASN A 170 10.32 -3.92 17.11
CA ASN A 170 11.22 -2.92 16.53
C ASN A 170 10.67 -2.34 15.21
N ALA A 171 9.38 -2.06 15.20
CA ALA A 171 8.63 -1.70 14.01
C ALA A 171 8.85 -0.24 13.60
N THR A 172 8.98 0.00 12.30
CA THR A 172 9.01 1.33 11.71
C THR A 172 8.00 1.38 10.57
N ALA A 173 6.96 2.20 10.74
CA ALA A 173 5.94 2.46 9.73
C ALA A 173 6.21 3.81 9.05
N VAL A 174 6.14 3.85 7.71
CA VAL A 174 6.32 5.05 6.91
C VAL A 174 5.11 5.24 6.01
N PHE A 175 4.39 6.33 6.21
CA PHE A 175 3.29 6.78 5.35
C PHE A 175 3.82 7.70 4.27
N THR A 176 3.43 7.46 3.03
CA THR A 176 3.85 8.24 1.86
C THR A 176 2.67 8.44 0.91
N SER A 177 2.69 9.50 0.09
CA SER A 177 1.66 9.74 -0.92
C SER A 177 2.25 10.19 -2.25
N PHE A 178 1.54 9.94 -3.36
CA PHE A 178 1.92 10.44 -4.69
C PHE A 178 1.71 11.95 -4.84
N GLY A 179 0.85 12.55 -4.02
CA GLY A 179 0.57 13.99 -4.03
C GLY A 179 1.70 14.86 -3.46
N GLY A 180 2.83 14.27 -3.07
CA GLY A 180 3.94 14.95 -2.40
C GLY A 180 3.69 15.10 -0.89
N GLY A 181 4.60 15.81 -0.24
CA GLY A 181 4.66 15.95 1.22
C GLY A 181 5.75 15.07 1.84
N GLU A 182 6.19 15.46 3.03
CA GLU A 182 7.20 14.72 3.79
C GLU A 182 6.63 13.38 4.28
N PRO A 183 7.37 12.27 4.11
CA PRO A 183 6.96 11.00 4.67
C PRO A 183 6.81 11.08 6.20
N LYS A 184 5.69 10.56 6.72
CA LYS A 184 5.43 10.51 8.16
C LYS A 184 5.85 9.15 8.71
N THR A 185 6.65 9.13 9.80
CA THR A 185 7.21 7.91 10.38
C THR A 185 6.70 7.68 11.78
N VAL A 186 6.33 6.42 12.08
CA VAL A 186 5.96 5.92 13.42
C VAL A 186 6.87 4.77 13.78
N LYS A 187 7.32 4.71 15.05
CA LYS A 187 8.12 3.59 15.58
C LYS A 187 7.45 3.02 16.84
N PHE A 188 7.43 1.72 16.97
CA PHE A 188 6.89 1.01 18.13
C PHE A 188 7.48 -0.39 18.30
#